data_5c8ba44e39bb2395806ddc58bd71a85a
#
_entry.id   5c8ba44e39bb2395806ddc58bd71a85a
#
_cell.length_a   1.000
_cell.length_b   1.000
_cell.length_c   1.000
_cell.angle_alpha   90.00
_cell.angle_beta   90.00
_cell.angle_gamma   90.00
#
_symmetry.space_group_name_H-M   'P 1'
#
loop_
_entity.id
_entity.type
_entity.pdbx_description
1 polymer ?
#
loop_
_entity_poly.entity_id
_entity_poly.type
_entity_poly.pdbx_seq_one_letter_code
_entity_poly.pdbx_strand_id
1 'polypeptide(L)'
;MRKDYVLERDVIVHPTTKKSTDSKKCPYCPGNESMTNPSLLSLVAKDGMLQRLQDSEDFFVTDWSVRVFESKEPAVSTSTPNTYSDRPLYSEPAYGYHYVVVASPNHKDSLATISVEQWSNVLVVVQDRLRWLYTQKGVTYVSIYVNHGKESGTNVQHSHINMVSFSTLPPIIEAEAEASHRILNEKGVCPMCQAKDVETAGPRQILQTEGFVAFCPWAPSYPFAVS
;
A
#
# COMPACT_ATOMS: atom_id res chain seq x y z
N MET A 1 -0.73 10.16 15.84
CA MET A 1 -0.67 8.76 16.31
C MET A 1 -0.84 8.78 17.81
N ARG A 2 -1.61 7.87 18.40
CA ARG A 2 -1.83 7.76 19.84
C ARG A 2 -1.42 6.40 20.31
N LYS A 3 -0.73 6.31 21.46
CA LYS A 3 -0.32 5.03 22.02
C LYS A 3 -1.46 4.42 22.82
N ASP A 4 -1.77 3.14 22.55
CA ASP A 4 -2.67 2.34 23.38
C ASP A 4 -1.95 2.02 24.69
N TYR A 5 -2.57 2.32 25.83
CA TYR A 5 -1.95 2.17 27.14
C TYR A 5 -2.01 0.74 27.72
N VAL A 6 -2.68 -0.19 27.03
CA VAL A 6 -2.76 -1.60 27.43
C VAL A 6 -1.93 -2.49 26.51
N LEU A 7 -2.08 -2.33 25.21
CA LEU A 7 -1.48 -3.22 24.20
C LEU A 7 -0.17 -2.66 23.61
N GLU A 8 0.28 -1.50 24.06
CA GLU A 8 1.50 -0.83 23.57
C GLU A 8 1.57 -0.62 22.04
N ARG A 9 0.44 -0.66 21.38
CA ARG A 9 0.31 -0.42 19.93
C ARG A 9 -0.01 1.04 19.65
N ASP A 10 0.42 1.50 18.50
CA ASP A 10 0.11 2.84 18.01
C ASP A 10 -1.17 2.83 17.16
N VAL A 11 -2.03 3.81 17.41
CA VAL A 11 -3.30 3.99 16.69
C VAL A 11 -3.28 5.33 15.96
N ILE A 12 -3.45 5.30 14.65
CA ILE A 12 -3.63 6.50 13.85
C ILE A 12 -5.08 6.96 14.01
N VAL A 13 -5.26 8.16 14.54
CA VAL A 13 -6.58 8.78 14.72
C VAL A 13 -6.71 9.91 13.72
N HIS A 14 -7.60 9.74 12.75
CA HIS A 14 -7.94 10.81 11.80
C HIS A 14 -8.99 11.74 12.40
N PRO A 15 -8.79 13.08 12.37
CA PRO A 15 -9.68 14.02 13.06
C PRO A 15 -11.08 14.14 12.42
N THR A 16 -11.24 13.73 11.17
CA THR A 16 -12.51 13.83 10.45
C THR A 16 -12.72 12.64 9.53
N THR A 17 -13.75 11.85 9.81
CA THR A 17 -14.39 11.02 8.78
C THR A 17 -15.30 11.93 7.96
N LYS A 18 -14.78 12.58 6.93
CA LYS A 18 -15.65 13.15 5.91
C LYS A 18 -16.36 11.96 5.27
N LYS A 19 -17.68 11.90 5.41
CA LYS A 19 -18.51 11.01 4.61
C LYS A 19 -18.13 11.27 3.14
N SER A 20 -17.84 10.20 2.39
CA SER A 20 -17.66 10.26 0.95
C SER A 20 -18.77 11.15 0.39
N THR A 21 -18.43 12.28 -0.17
CA THR A 21 -19.39 13.02 -0.97
C THR A 21 -19.74 12.08 -2.11
N ASP A 22 -21.03 11.79 -2.29
CA ASP A 22 -21.58 11.11 -3.47
C ASP A 22 -21.33 11.99 -4.71
N SER A 23 -20.06 12.16 -5.06
CA SER A 23 -19.72 12.79 -6.32
C SER A 23 -20.04 11.78 -7.41
N LYS A 24 -20.95 12.15 -8.32
CA LYS A 24 -21.30 11.36 -9.51
C LYS A 24 -20.08 11.08 -10.41
N LYS A 25 -18.93 11.71 -10.13
CA LYS A 25 -17.69 11.58 -10.91
C LYS A 25 -16.58 10.96 -10.07
N CYS A 26 -15.97 9.90 -10.60
CA CYS A 26 -14.83 9.26 -9.97
C CYS A 26 -13.57 10.16 -10.09
N PRO A 27 -12.90 10.50 -8.98
CA PRO A 27 -11.71 11.36 -9.02
C PRO A 27 -10.48 10.69 -9.67
N TYR A 28 -10.51 9.37 -9.83
CA TYR A 28 -9.39 8.59 -10.40
C TYR A 28 -9.58 8.25 -11.89
N CYS A 29 -10.66 8.69 -12.51
CA CYS A 29 -10.86 8.52 -13.94
C CYS A 29 -10.10 9.59 -14.75
N PRO A 30 -9.57 9.25 -15.95
CA PRO A 30 -9.06 10.24 -16.89
C PRO A 30 -10.08 11.36 -17.16
N GLY A 31 -9.58 12.60 -17.26
CA GLY A 31 -10.39 13.81 -17.38
C GLY A 31 -10.87 14.40 -16.04
N ASN A 32 -10.53 13.77 -14.90
CA ASN A 32 -10.85 14.26 -13.55
C ASN A 32 -9.57 14.51 -12.71
N GLU A 33 -8.41 14.67 -13.34
CA GLU A 33 -7.11 14.82 -12.69
C GLU A 33 -7.07 15.96 -11.68
N SER A 34 -7.77 17.05 -11.95
CA SER A 34 -7.92 18.21 -11.04
C SER A 34 -8.66 17.88 -9.73
N MET A 35 -9.36 16.74 -9.66
CA MET A 35 -10.03 16.28 -8.44
C MET A 35 -9.07 15.62 -7.43
N THR A 36 -7.84 15.30 -7.83
CA THR A 36 -6.78 14.75 -6.99
C THR A 36 -5.69 15.78 -6.73
N ASN A 37 -4.69 15.44 -5.93
CA ASN A 37 -3.44 16.21 -5.92
C ASN A 37 -2.70 16.01 -7.25
N PRO A 38 -1.83 16.94 -7.67
CA PRO A 38 -0.98 16.77 -8.84
C PRO A 38 -0.21 15.47 -8.80
N SER A 39 -0.04 14.82 -9.95
CA SER A 39 0.71 13.56 -10.01
C SER A 39 2.19 13.79 -9.78
N LEU A 40 2.76 12.94 -8.95
CA LEU A 40 4.20 12.84 -8.73
C LEU A 40 4.87 12.02 -9.84
N LEU A 41 4.10 11.14 -10.47
CA LEU A 41 4.50 10.32 -11.59
C LEU A 41 3.26 9.85 -12.34
N SER A 42 3.25 10.06 -13.65
CA SER A 42 2.29 9.48 -14.59
C SER A 42 3.08 8.70 -15.65
N LEU A 43 2.73 7.43 -15.82
CA LEU A 43 3.31 6.58 -16.85
C LEU A 43 2.46 6.71 -18.11
N VAL A 44 3.09 7.14 -19.21
CA VAL A 44 2.42 7.37 -20.51
C VAL A 44 3.07 6.49 -21.56
N ALA A 45 2.28 5.76 -22.32
CA ALA A 45 2.76 5.05 -23.50
C ALA A 45 2.73 5.99 -24.71
N LYS A 46 3.89 6.35 -25.25
CA LYS A 46 4.02 7.20 -26.42
C LYS A 46 5.02 6.61 -27.40
N ASP A 47 4.65 6.46 -28.65
CA ASP A 47 5.50 5.93 -29.74
C ASP A 47 6.14 4.56 -29.38
N GLY A 48 5.39 3.69 -28.70
CA GLY A 48 5.86 2.37 -28.26
C GLY A 48 6.83 2.40 -27.07
N MET A 49 7.10 3.56 -26.48
CA MET A 49 7.94 3.73 -25.29
C MET A 49 7.14 4.23 -24.11
N LEU A 50 7.53 3.78 -22.91
CA LEU A 50 6.96 4.25 -21.66
C LEU A 50 7.71 5.49 -21.18
N GLN A 51 7.03 6.59 -21.06
CA GLN A 51 7.55 7.86 -20.55
C GLN A 51 7.01 8.13 -19.15
N ARG A 52 7.84 8.73 -18.31
CA ARG A 52 7.48 9.18 -16.96
C ARG A 52 7.30 10.69 -17.00
N LEU A 53 6.10 11.14 -16.74
CA LEU A 53 5.72 12.54 -16.71
C LEU A 53 5.19 12.91 -15.32
N GLN A 54 5.12 14.21 -15.04
CA GLN A 54 4.53 14.76 -13.82
C GLN A 54 3.54 15.85 -14.20
N ASP A 55 2.52 16.06 -13.36
CA ASP A 55 1.69 17.23 -13.49
C ASP A 55 2.46 18.49 -13.07
N SER A 56 2.10 19.62 -13.67
CA SER A 56 2.53 20.94 -13.22
C SER A 56 1.33 21.73 -12.69
N GLU A 57 1.56 22.95 -12.19
CA GLU A 57 0.48 23.79 -11.67
C GLU A 57 -0.60 24.09 -12.74
N ASP A 58 -0.20 24.22 -14.00
CA ASP A 58 -1.07 24.59 -15.12
C ASP A 58 -1.42 23.43 -16.07
N PHE A 59 -0.84 22.26 -15.88
CA PHE A 59 -0.99 21.15 -16.82
C PHE A 59 -1.10 19.81 -16.12
N PHE A 60 -2.17 19.07 -16.43
CA PHE A 60 -2.38 17.69 -16.00
C PHE A 60 -2.10 16.72 -17.15
N VAL A 61 -1.35 15.67 -16.85
CA VAL A 61 -1.12 14.55 -17.78
C VAL A 61 -2.39 13.72 -17.88
N THR A 62 -2.98 13.64 -19.08
CA THR A 62 -4.30 12.99 -19.30
C THR A 62 -4.21 11.57 -19.87
N ASP A 63 -3.18 11.27 -20.67
CA ASP A 63 -3.03 9.99 -21.40
C ASP A 63 -2.18 8.97 -20.61
N TRP A 64 -2.36 8.96 -19.31
CA TRP A 64 -1.61 8.07 -18.42
C TRP A 64 -2.18 6.63 -18.43
N SER A 65 -1.30 5.65 -18.28
CA SER A 65 -1.66 4.26 -18.00
C SER A 65 -1.62 3.94 -16.50
N VAL A 66 -0.69 4.55 -15.76
CA VAL A 66 -0.57 4.48 -14.30
C VAL A 66 -0.32 5.89 -13.78
N ARG A 67 -0.96 6.27 -12.69
CA ARG A 67 -0.83 7.62 -12.11
C ARG A 67 -0.61 7.56 -10.62
N VAL A 68 0.38 8.31 -10.10
CA VAL A 68 0.74 8.36 -8.67
C VAL A 68 0.61 9.79 -8.16
N PHE A 69 -0.05 9.97 -7.03
CA PHE A 69 -0.20 11.26 -6.36
C PHE A 69 -0.30 11.09 -4.84
N GLU A 70 -0.11 12.18 -4.11
CA GLU A 70 -0.35 12.18 -2.66
C GLU A 70 -1.83 12.09 -2.35
N SER A 71 -2.19 11.28 -1.36
CA SER A 71 -3.59 11.19 -0.91
C SER A 71 -4.11 12.56 -0.45
N LYS A 72 -5.33 12.91 -0.83
CA LYS A 72 -6.02 14.11 -0.29
C LYS A 72 -6.45 13.95 1.18
N GLU A 73 -6.62 12.70 1.61
CA GLU A 73 -6.94 12.35 2.99
C GLU A 73 -5.85 11.40 3.53
N PRO A 74 -4.63 11.93 3.78
CA PRO A 74 -3.51 11.08 4.12
C PRO A 74 -3.64 10.57 5.56
N ALA A 75 -3.38 9.28 5.76
CA ALA A 75 -3.32 8.68 7.09
C ALA A 75 -2.11 9.18 7.91
N VAL A 76 -1.04 9.56 7.22
CA VAL A 76 0.22 10.07 7.77
C VAL A 76 0.64 11.33 7.02
N SER A 77 1.46 12.17 7.62
CA SER A 77 1.90 13.43 7.01
C SER A 77 3.34 13.75 7.38
N THR A 78 4.04 14.44 6.50
CA THR A 78 5.39 14.98 6.77
C THR A 78 5.34 16.25 7.63
N SER A 79 4.17 16.88 7.76
CA SER A 79 3.98 17.99 8.70
C SER A 79 3.88 17.46 10.13
N THR A 80 4.68 18.01 11.04
CA THR A 80 4.77 17.54 12.42
C THR A 80 3.99 18.47 13.36
N PRO A 81 2.76 18.13 13.75
CA PRO A 81 2.08 18.81 14.84
C PRO A 81 2.79 18.50 16.17
N ASN A 82 2.46 19.29 17.21
CA ASN A 82 3.06 19.14 18.52
C ASN A 82 2.79 17.76 19.12
N THR A 83 3.81 17.20 19.77
CA THR A 83 3.69 15.99 20.60
C THR A 83 2.97 16.35 21.89
N TYR A 84 2.04 15.49 22.32
CA TYR A 84 1.39 15.59 23.61
C TYR A 84 1.79 14.40 24.49
N SER A 85 2.23 14.68 25.71
CA SER A 85 2.58 13.64 26.68
C SER A 85 2.11 14.06 28.07
N ASP A 86 1.04 13.43 28.53
CA ASP A 86 0.52 13.52 29.88
C ASP A 86 0.07 12.13 30.31
N ARG A 87 0.84 11.50 31.19
CA ARG A 87 0.62 10.08 31.55
C ARG A 87 -0.78 9.82 32.09
N PRO A 88 -1.48 8.76 31.62
CA PRO A 88 -1.05 7.71 30.70
C PRO A 88 -1.27 8.07 29.22
N LEU A 89 -1.67 9.27 28.89
CA LEU A 89 -2.00 9.72 27.53
C LEU A 89 -0.72 10.13 26.79
N TYR A 90 -0.48 9.51 25.65
CA TYR A 90 0.63 9.85 24.78
C TYR A 90 0.18 9.96 23.34
N SER A 91 0.61 11.02 22.67
CA SER A 91 0.39 11.20 21.23
C SER A 91 1.58 11.87 20.56
N GLU A 92 1.87 11.43 19.37
CA GLU A 92 2.90 11.98 18.50
C GLU A 92 2.39 12.14 17.07
N PRO A 93 3.07 12.92 16.20
CA PRO A 93 2.73 12.99 14.79
C PRO A 93 2.79 11.61 14.14
N ALA A 94 1.80 11.30 13.31
CA ALA A 94 1.88 10.16 12.40
C ALA A 94 2.73 10.60 11.19
N TYR A 95 4.06 10.56 11.34
CA TYR A 95 4.99 10.99 10.30
C TYR A 95 5.07 9.95 9.18
N GLY A 96 5.00 10.43 7.93
CA GLY A 96 5.17 9.59 6.75
C GLY A 96 4.56 10.20 5.49
N TYR A 97 4.54 9.38 4.44
CA TYR A 97 3.98 9.70 3.13
C TYR A 97 2.82 8.75 2.83
N HIS A 98 1.75 9.26 2.24
CA HIS A 98 0.63 8.45 1.79
C HIS A 98 0.39 8.71 0.30
N TYR A 99 0.78 7.77 -0.55
CA TYR A 99 0.59 7.81 -1.99
C TYR A 99 -0.53 6.88 -2.44
N VAL A 100 -1.22 7.32 -3.47
CA VAL A 100 -2.21 6.54 -4.21
C VAL A 100 -1.65 6.25 -5.59
N VAL A 101 -1.65 4.98 -5.99
CA VAL A 101 -1.26 4.53 -7.33
C VAL A 101 -2.52 4.03 -8.03
N VAL A 102 -3.02 4.76 -9.01
CA VAL A 102 -4.15 4.32 -9.84
C VAL A 102 -3.65 3.31 -10.84
N ALA A 103 -4.18 2.09 -10.78
CA ALA A 103 -3.64 0.92 -11.47
C ALA A 103 -4.06 0.80 -12.94
N SER A 104 -5.10 1.49 -13.35
CA SER A 104 -5.60 1.49 -14.73
C SER A 104 -6.37 2.78 -15.00
N PRO A 105 -6.38 3.31 -16.23
CA PRO A 105 -7.26 4.41 -16.61
C PRO A 105 -8.73 3.99 -16.71
N ASN A 106 -9.02 2.70 -16.85
CA ASN A 106 -10.37 2.20 -17.01
C ASN A 106 -11.05 1.98 -15.65
N HIS A 107 -12.14 2.70 -15.40
CA HIS A 107 -12.90 2.61 -14.16
C HIS A 107 -13.44 1.21 -13.84
N LYS A 108 -13.72 0.40 -14.86
CA LYS A 108 -14.31 -0.93 -14.70
C LYS A 108 -13.29 -2.03 -14.41
N ASP A 109 -12.01 -1.73 -14.55
CA ASP A 109 -10.96 -2.70 -14.28
C ASP A 109 -10.92 -3.03 -12.78
N SER A 110 -10.92 -4.31 -12.49
CA SER A 110 -10.68 -4.86 -11.16
C SER A 110 -9.29 -5.46 -11.08
N LEU A 111 -8.84 -5.81 -9.89
CA LEU A 111 -7.55 -6.51 -9.70
C LEU A 111 -7.44 -7.79 -10.56
N ALA A 112 -8.57 -8.46 -10.83
CA ALA A 112 -8.61 -9.70 -11.60
C ALA A 112 -8.71 -9.47 -13.12
N THR A 113 -9.12 -8.29 -13.58
CA THR A 113 -9.34 -8.01 -15.01
C THR A 113 -8.25 -7.14 -15.63
N ILE A 114 -7.40 -6.51 -14.84
CA ILE A 114 -6.22 -5.78 -15.30
C ILE A 114 -5.29 -6.79 -16.03
N SER A 115 -4.82 -6.42 -17.22
CA SER A 115 -3.92 -7.27 -18.01
C SER A 115 -2.56 -7.45 -17.34
N VAL A 116 -1.85 -8.52 -17.66
CA VAL A 116 -0.49 -8.80 -17.16
C VAL A 116 0.49 -7.67 -17.53
N GLU A 117 0.36 -7.14 -18.74
CA GLU A 117 1.17 -6.00 -19.19
C GLU A 117 0.92 -4.77 -18.32
N GLN A 118 -0.35 -4.44 -18.08
CA GLN A 118 -0.71 -3.30 -17.22
C GLN A 118 -0.25 -3.53 -15.77
N TRP A 119 -0.34 -4.76 -15.25
CA TRP A 119 0.23 -5.09 -13.95
C TRP A 119 1.74 -4.91 -13.90
N SER A 120 2.46 -5.27 -14.97
CA SER A 120 3.90 -5.03 -15.06
C SER A 120 4.21 -3.54 -14.96
N ASN A 121 3.46 -2.69 -15.65
CA ASN A 121 3.59 -1.23 -15.56
C ASN A 121 3.33 -0.69 -14.15
N VAL A 122 2.27 -1.19 -13.51
CA VAL A 122 1.93 -0.82 -12.12
C VAL A 122 3.07 -1.22 -11.17
N LEU A 123 3.58 -2.45 -11.26
CA LEU A 123 4.64 -2.94 -10.38
C LEU A 123 5.96 -2.18 -10.56
N VAL A 124 6.30 -1.79 -11.80
CA VAL A 124 7.47 -0.93 -12.06
C VAL A 124 7.32 0.42 -11.36
N VAL A 125 6.14 1.03 -11.44
CA VAL A 125 5.87 2.32 -10.78
C VAL A 125 5.87 2.18 -9.27
N VAL A 126 5.25 1.13 -8.72
CA VAL A 126 5.26 0.84 -7.27
C VAL A 126 6.69 0.64 -6.77
N GLN A 127 7.50 -0.14 -7.48
CA GLN A 127 8.91 -0.37 -7.14
C GLN A 127 9.72 0.92 -7.15
N ASP A 128 9.52 1.78 -8.15
CA ASP A 128 10.19 3.08 -8.25
C ASP A 128 9.85 3.97 -7.04
N ARG A 129 8.57 4.07 -6.69
CA ARG A 129 8.13 4.86 -5.54
C ARG A 129 8.57 4.26 -4.20
N LEU A 130 8.56 2.94 -4.09
CA LEU A 130 9.06 2.23 -2.91
C LEU A 130 10.55 2.54 -2.66
N ARG A 131 11.37 2.45 -3.71
CA ARG A 131 12.79 2.80 -3.62
C ARG A 131 12.98 4.25 -3.20
N TRP A 132 12.23 5.18 -3.79
CA TRP A 132 12.28 6.59 -3.41
C TRP A 132 11.87 6.80 -1.95
N LEU A 133 10.80 6.17 -1.49
CA LEU A 133 10.35 6.29 -0.10
C LEU A 133 11.43 5.86 0.90
N TYR A 134 12.14 4.76 0.63
CA TYR A 134 13.23 4.30 1.51
C TYR A 134 14.47 5.21 1.49
N THR A 135 14.58 6.15 0.55
CA THR A 135 15.62 7.20 0.62
C THR A 135 15.22 8.39 1.51
N GLN A 136 13.94 8.47 1.90
CA GLN A 136 13.45 9.60 2.69
C GLN A 136 13.82 9.43 4.16
N LYS A 137 14.29 10.52 4.77
CA LYS A 137 14.62 10.54 6.19
C LYS A 137 13.36 10.28 7.03
N GLY A 138 13.47 9.38 8.01
CA GLY A 138 12.37 9.05 8.91
C GLY A 138 11.38 8.01 8.34
N VAL A 139 11.68 7.38 7.21
CA VAL A 139 10.91 6.22 6.70
C VAL A 139 11.63 4.94 7.11
N THR A 140 10.97 4.14 7.93
CA THR A 140 11.45 2.82 8.38
C THR A 140 10.70 1.68 7.71
N TYR A 141 9.41 1.86 7.43
CA TYR A 141 8.56 0.85 6.85
C TYR A 141 7.59 1.44 5.81
N VAL A 142 7.29 0.71 4.76
CA VAL A 142 6.29 1.08 3.76
C VAL A 142 5.26 -0.05 3.65
N SER A 143 4.02 0.25 4.00
CA SER A 143 2.88 -0.64 3.77
C SER A 143 2.31 -0.39 2.38
N ILE A 144 2.17 -1.46 1.60
CA ILE A 144 1.56 -1.42 0.26
C ILE A 144 0.36 -2.34 0.29
N TYR A 145 -0.84 -1.79 0.04
CA TYR A 145 -2.06 -2.58 0.12
C TYR A 145 -3.12 -2.08 -0.86
N VAL A 146 -4.06 -2.97 -1.16
CA VAL A 146 -5.24 -2.68 -1.98
C VAL A 146 -6.49 -3.03 -1.17
N ASN A 147 -7.42 -2.09 -1.11
CA ASN A 147 -8.76 -2.34 -0.61
C ASN A 147 -9.70 -2.50 -1.80
N HIS A 148 -10.31 -3.67 -1.93
CA HIS A 148 -11.26 -3.96 -3.01
C HIS A 148 -12.64 -4.24 -2.44
N GLY A 149 -13.63 -3.56 -3.02
CA GLY A 149 -15.02 -3.66 -2.56
C GLY A 149 -15.35 -2.76 -1.36
N LYS A 150 -16.61 -2.41 -1.24
CA LYS A 150 -17.11 -1.48 -0.23
C LYS A 150 -16.84 -1.97 1.20
N GLU A 151 -16.90 -3.27 1.43
CA GLU A 151 -16.72 -3.90 2.74
C GLU A 151 -15.27 -3.85 3.24
N SER A 152 -14.30 -3.71 2.32
CA SER A 152 -12.90 -3.52 2.68
C SER A 152 -12.55 -2.09 3.11
N GLY A 153 -13.54 -1.18 3.12
CA GLY A 153 -13.36 0.21 3.51
C GLY A 153 -12.83 1.12 2.40
N THR A 154 -12.86 0.67 1.13
CA THR A 154 -12.47 1.56 0.03
C THR A 154 -13.50 2.67 -0.17
N ASN A 155 -13.03 3.92 -0.26
CA ASN A 155 -13.87 5.09 -0.55
C ASN A 155 -14.05 5.32 -2.06
N VAL A 156 -13.15 4.78 -2.88
CA VAL A 156 -13.16 4.91 -4.34
C VAL A 156 -13.08 3.53 -4.96
N GLN A 157 -14.07 3.16 -5.76
CA GLN A 157 -14.14 1.83 -6.38
C GLN A 157 -13.13 1.61 -7.51
N HIS A 158 -12.62 2.69 -8.10
CA HIS A 158 -11.57 2.62 -9.12
C HIS A 158 -10.33 1.92 -8.56
N SER A 159 -9.80 0.94 -9.28
CA SER A 159 -8.67 0.11 -8.82
C SER A 159 -7.43 0.94 -8.51
N HIS A 160 -7.00 0.92 -7.26
CA HIS A 160 -5.84 1.67 -6.80
C HIS A 160 -5.11 0.95 -5.68
N ILE A 161 -3.83 1.25 -5.56
CA ILE A 161 -2.94 0.76 -4.51
C ILE A 161 -2.65 1.92 -3.58
N ASN A 162 -2.67 1.68 -2.27
CA ASN A 162 -2.19 2.62 -1.27
C ASN A 162 -0.75 2.25 -0.89
N MET A 163 0.11 3.26 -0.81
CA MET A 163 1.47 3.16 -0.30
C MET A 163 1.61 4.13 0.87
N VAL A 164 1.74 3.59 2.07
CA VAL A 164 1.83 4.38 3.30
C VAL A 164 3.15 4.09 3.99
N SER A 165 3.96 5.12 4.20
CA SER A 165 5.22 4.98 4.93
C SER A 165 5.07 5.34 6.40
N PHE A 166 5.87 4.72 7.25
CA PHE A 166 5.90 4.93 8.69
C PHE A 166 7.33 5.13 9.18
N SER A 167 7.47 5.86 10.27
CA SER A 167 8.75 6.05 10.98
C SER A 167 9.11 4.89 11.91
N THR A 168 8.17 3.99 12.18
CA THR A 168 8.34 2.82 13.05
C THR A 168 7.85 1.57 12.34
N LEU A 169 8.36 0.40 12.74
CA LEU A 169 7.83 -0.88 12.28
C LEU A 169 6.44 -1.11 12.90
N PRO A 170 5.46 -1.64 12.13
CA PRO A 170 4.23 -2.14 12.71
C PRO A 170 4.52 -3.29 13.68
N PRO A 171 3.86 -3.35 14.86
CA PRO A 171 4.13 -4.37 15.87
C PRO A 171 4.03 -5.82 15.38
N ILE A 172 3.13 -6.08 14.43
CA ILE A 172 2.99 -7.42 13.83
C ILE A 172 4.22 -7.81 13.01
N ILE A 173 4.79 -6.87 12.25
CA ILE A 173 5.99 -7.10 11.43
C ILE A 173 7.22 -7.31 12.33
N GLU A 174 7.31 -6.53 13.41
CA GLU A 174 8.37 -6.69 14.41
C GLU A 174 8.30 -8.08 15.07
N ALA A 175 7.11 -8.49 15.54
CA ALA A 175 6.89 -9.81 16.15
C ALA A 175 7.19 -10.97 15.17
N GLU A 176 6.83 -10.84 13.89
CA GLU A 176 7.16 -11.83 12.86
C GLU A 176 8.67 -11.92 12.61
N ALA A 177 9.37 -10.78 12.56
CA ALA A 177 10.82 -10.75 12.40
C ALA A 177 11.54 -11.38 13.60
N GLU A 178 11.14 -11.03 14.82
CA GLU A 178 11.69 -11.60 16.06
C GLU A 178 11.46 -13.12 16.14
N ALA A 179 10.24 -13.58 15.85
CA ALA A 179 9.92 -15.01 15.84
C ALA A 179 10.75 -15.76 14.79
N SER A 180 10.90 -15.19 13.60
CA SER A 180 11.70 -15.79 12.53
C SER A 180 13.18 -15.88 12.91
N HIS A 181 13.74 -14.82 13.49
CA HIS A 181 15.11 -14.77 13.96
C HIS A 181 15.36 -15.79 15.10
N ARG A 182 14.43 -15.89 16.05
CA ARG A 182 14.51 -16.88 17.14
C ARG A 182 14.53 -18.31 16.61
N ILE A 183 13.60 -18.67 15.71
CA ILE A 183 13.53 -20.02 15.12
C ILE A 183 14.81 -20.34 14.34
N LEU A 184 15.33 -19.39 13.58
CA LEU A 184 16.58 -19.56 12.84
C LEU A 184 17.76 -19.84 13.78
N ASN A 185 17.87 -19.10 14.90
CA ASN A 185 18.94 -19.28 15.87
C ASN A 185 18.82 -20.59 16.66
N GLU A 186 17.61 -20.98 17.07
CA GLU A 186 17.39 -22.18 17.88
C GLU A 186 17.44 -23.48 17.06
N LYS A 187 16.94 -23.45 15.84
CA LYS A 187 16.73 -24.64 15.01
C LYS A 187 17.59 -24.70 13.75
N GLY A 188 18.28 -23.62 13.41
CA GLY A 188 19.11 -23.53 12.19
C GLY A 188 18.31 -23.52 10.88
N VAL A 189 16.99 -23.29 10.93
CA VAL A 189 16.12 -23.31 9.76
C VAL A 189 15.32 -22.02 9.63
N CYS A 190 15.18 -21.53 8.41
CA CYS A 190 14.31 -20.40 8.10
C CYS A 190 12.84 -20.87 8.14
N PRO A 191 11.97 -20.31 9.00
CA PRO A 191 10.58 -20.76 9.12
C PRO A 191 9.77 -20.54 7.82
N MET A 192 10.05 -19.47 7.08
CA MET A 192 9.39 -19.21 5.80
C MET A 192 9.79 -20.23 4.73
N CYS A 193 11.08 -20.61 4.66
CA CYS A 193 11.53 -21.66 3.75
C CYS A 193 10.89 -23.01 4.10
N GLN A 194 10.83 -23.34 5.38
CA GLN A 194 10.20 -24.57 5.85
C GLN A 194 8.69 -24.59 5.53
N ALA A 195 7.98 -23.49 5.78
CA ALA A 195 6.56 -23.38 5.42
C ALA A 195 6.36 -23.55 3.91
N LYS A 196 7.16 -22.86 3.09
CA LYS A 196 7.14 -23.00 1.63
C LYS A 196 7.34 -24.47 1.21
N ASP A 197 8.33 -25.18 1.74
CA ASP A 197 8.63 -26.55 1.35
C ASP A 197 7.48 -27.51 1.71
N VAL A 198 6.86 -27.33 2.89
CA VAL A 198 5.70 -28.12 3.33
C VAL A 198 4.48 -27.82 2.47
N GLU A 199 4.20 -26.57 2.16
CA GLU A 199 3.00 -26.17 1.43
C GLU A 199 3.11 -26.45 -0.07
N THR A 200 4.30 -26.40 -0.65
CA THR A 200 4.54 -26.74 -2.07
C THR A 200 4.22 -28.20 -2.37
N ALA A 201 4.39 -29.11 -1.42
CA ALA A 201 4.06 -30.54 -1.58
C ALA A 201 2.68 -30.90 -1.00
N GLY A 202 1.97 -29.92 -0.43
CA GLY A 202 0.77 -30.15 0.36
C GLY A 202 -0.55 -29.94 -0.39
N PRO A 203 -1.68 -30.36 0.21
CA PRO A 203 -3.01 -30.21 -0.40
C PRO A 203 -3.53 -28.75 -0.41
N ARG A 204 -2.81 -27.80 0.18
CA ARG A 204 -3.17 -26.40 0.23
C ARG A 204 -2.49 -25.53 -0.83
N GLN A 205 -1.64 -26.14 -1.66
CA GLN A 205 -1.03 -25.47 -2.82
C GLN A 205 -2.11 -25.06 -3.82
N ILE A 206 -2.06 -23.80 -4.25
CA ILE A 206 -2.95 -23.24 -5.29
C ILE A 206 -2.20 -23.16 -6.62
N LEU A 207 -0.99 -22.58 -6.60
CA LEU A 207 -0.18 -22.34 -7.78
C LEU A 207 1.30 -22.42 -7.42
N GLN A 208 2.08 -22.95 -8.34
CA GLN A 208 3.54 -22.89 -8.28
C GLN A 208 4.09 -22.49 -9.65
N THR A 209 5.03 -21.57 -9.63
CA THR A 209 5.85 -21.16 -10.77
C THR A 209 7.33 -21.31 -10.41
N GLU A 210 8.23 -20.96 -11.32
CA GLU A 210 9.68 -20.97 -11.05
C GLU A 210 10.06 -20.02 -9.89
N GLY A 211 9.40 -18.85 -9.77
CA GLY A 211 9.74 -17.83 -8.78
C GLY A 211 8.75 -17.69 -7.62
N PHE A 212 7.57 -18.31 -7.70
CA PHE A 212 6.50 -18.09 -6.73
C PHE A 212 5.75 -19.39 -6.40
N VAL A 213 5.28 -19.45 -5.17
CA VAL A 213 4.27 -20.43 -4.73
C VAL A 213 3.12 -19.70 -4.07
N ALA A 214 1.87 -20.07 -4.39
CA ALA A 214 0.69 -19.58 -3.71
C ALA A 214 -0.02 -20.73 -3.02
N PHE A 215 -0.41 -20.57 -1.77
CA PHE A 215 -1.05 -21.60 -0.96
C PHE A 215 -2.02 -21.00 0.07
N CYS A 216 -2.96 -21.79 0.54
CA CYS A 216 -3.79 -21.44 1.69
C CYS A 216 -3.00 -21.76 2.96
N PRO A 217 -2.73 -20.79 3.87
CA PRO A 217 -2.00 -21.06 5.11
C PRO A 217 -2.68 -22.12 5.97
N TRP A 218 -1.91 -22.93 6.70
CA TRP A 218 -2.43 -23.88 7.67
C TRP A 218 -3.28 -23.22 8.77
N ALA A 219 -2.84 -22.04 9.22
CA ALA A 219 -3.53 -21.23 10.23
C ALA A 219 -3.85 -19.84 9.65
N PRO A 220 -4.91 -19.72 8.83
CA PRO A 220 -5.26 -18.46 8.21
C PRO A 220 -5.83 -17.49 9.25
N SER A 221 -5.41 -16.22 9.21
CA SER A 221 -5.96 -15.16 10.05
C SER A 221 -7.38 -14.74 9.63
N TYR A 222 -7.74 -15.01 8.38
CA TYR A 222 -9.05 -14.66 7.81
C TYR A 222 -9.54 -15.78 6.89
N PRO A 223 -10.86 -15.96 6.72
CA PRO A 223 -11.42 -16.84 5.71
C PRO A 223 -10.88 -16.48 4.31
N PHE A 224 -10.58 -17.50 3.50
CA PHE A 224 -10.04 -17.35 2.13
C PHE A 224 -8.68 -16.66 2.03
N ALA A 225 -7.87 -16.65 3.10
CA ALA A 225 -6.51 -16.15 3.04
C ALA A 225 -5.67 -16.99 2.06
N VAL A 226 -4.84 -16.30 1.30
CA VAL A 226 -3.82 -16.86 0.39
C VAL A 226 -2.49 -16.18 0.69
N SER A 227 -1.43 -16.94 0.76
CA SER A 227 -0.05 -16.47 0.95
C SER A 227 0.79 -16.84 -0.25
#